data_e2c573aae635bcf20537ad40b6aab2eb
#
_entry.id   e2c573aae635bcf20537ad40b6aab2eb
#
_cell.length_a   1.000
_cell.length_b   1.000
_cell.length_c   1.000
_cell.angle_alpha   90.00
_cell.angle_beta   90.00
_cell.angle_gamma   90.00
#
_symmetry.space_group_name_H-M   'P 1'
#
loop_
_entity.id
_entity.type
_entity.pdbx_description
1 polymer ?
#
loop_
_entity_poly.entity_id
_entity_poly.type
_entity_poly.pdbx_seq_one_letter_code
_entity_poly.pdbx_strand_id
1 'polypeptide(L)'
;MSFLRSVTVLAASLMLALAAQATPKIVKKVPPDFPAEASKKGISTGVVKAKLIIEADGKVSDVEILEAEPKRVFDRAVKTALMEWKFEPGEKTTHEVKLVFKNED
;
A
#
# COMPACT_ATOMS: atom_id res chain seq x y z
N MET A 1 19.34 -34.62 23.70
CA MET A 1 20.02 -34.03 22.55
C MET A 1 19.12 -33.76 21.38
N SER A 2 18.34 -34.70 20.96
CA SER A 2 17.47 -34.49 19.81
C SER A 2 16.45 -33.41 20.02
N PHE A 3 15.98 -33.26 21.22
CA PHE A 3 14.96 -32.26 21.41
C PHE A 3 15.45 -30.85 21.25
N LEU A 4 16.69 -30.61 21.51
CA LEU A 4 17.24 -29.29 21.35
C LEU A 4 17.13 -28.83 19.92
N ARG A 5 17.43 -29.73 19.00
CA ARG A 5 17.32 -29.41 17.59
C ARG A 5 15.89 -29.18 17.16
N SER A 6 14.97 -29.92 17.74
CA SER A 6 13.57 -29.77 17.43
C SER A 6 13.07 -28.38 17.83
N VAL A 7 13.50 -27.91 18.97
CA VAL A 7 13.12 -26.59 19.43
C VAL A 7 13.60 -25.51 18.47
N THR A 8 14.82 -25.66 18.01
CA THR A 8 15.37 -24.70 17.06
C THR A 8 14.57 -24.63 15.78
N VAL A 9 14.14 -25.78 15.29
CA VAL A 9 13.35 -25.84 14.07
C VAL A 9 12.03 -25.09 14.24
N LEU A 10 11.40 -25.24 15.41
CA LEU A 10 10.16 -24.56 15.69
C LEU A 10 10.31 -23.05 15.65
N ALA A 11 11.39 -22.56 16.18
CA ALA A 11 11.65 -21.13 16.17
C ALA A 11 11.75 -20.61 14.75
N ALA A 12 12.42 -21.35 13.90
CA ALA A 12 12.58 -20.96 12.50
C ALA A 12 11.23 -20.93 11.79
N SER A 13 10.36 -21.86 12.10
CA SER A 13 9.04 -21.92 11.48
C SER A 13 8.22 -20.69 11.84
N LEU A 14 8.32 -20.24 13.05
CA LEU A 14 7.61 -19.03 13.47
C LEU A 14 8.05 -17.81 12.69
N MET A 15 9.32 -17.68 12.45
CA MET A 15 9.82 -16.55 11.69
C MET A 15 9.26 -16.54 10.27
N LEU A 16 9.18 -17.70 9.66
CA LEU A 16 8.62 -17.81 8.33
C LEU A 16 7.15 -17.43 8.28
N ALA A 17 6.40 -17.80 9.29
CA ALA A 17 5.00 -17.46 9.35
C ALA A 17 4.79 -15.96 9.38
N LEU A 18 5.60 -15.24 10.12
CA LEU A 18 5.51 -13.79 10.18
C LEU A 18 5.80 -13.17 8.83
N ALA A 19 6.82 -13.65 8.15
CA ALA A 19 7.19 -13.13 6.85
C ALA A 19 6.07 -13.33 5.84
N ALA A 20 5.37 -14.44 5.91
CA ALA A 20 4.32 -14.77 4.96
C ALA A 20 3.12 -13.83 5.04
N GLN A 21 2.96 -13.12 6.13
CA GLN A 21 1.81 -12.24 6.33
C GLN A 21 2.05 -10.81 5.89
N ALA A 22 3.23 -10.52 5.39
CA ALA A 22 3.64 -9.14 5.20
C ALA A 22 2.95 -8.42 4.05
N THR A 23 2.58 -9.11 2.97
CA THR A 23 2.12 -8.41 1.76
C THR A 23 0.93 -9.09 1.11
N PRO A 24 -0.22 -8.41 1.06
CA PRO A 24 -1.35 -8.93 0.28
C PRO A 24 -1.05 -8.80 -1.21
N LYS A 25 -1.62 -9.71 -2.00
CA LYS A 25 -1.38 -9.73 -3.43
C LYS A 25 -2.36 -8.81 -4.16
N ILE A 26 -1.84 -7.96 -5.02
CA ILE A 26 -2.64 -7.00 -5.77
C ILE A 26 -3.26 -7.69 -6.99
N VAL A 27 -4.59 -7.61 -7.10
CA VAL A 27 -5.31 -8.14 -8.24
C VAL A 27 -5.56 -7.06 -9.28
N LYS A 28 -5.93 -5.88 -8.83
CA LYS A 28 -6.17 -4.75 -9.71
C LYS A 28 -5.50 -3.51 -9.17
N LYS A 29 -4.72 -2.86 -10.00
CA LYS A 29 -3.98 -1.66 -9.65
C LYS A 29 -4.40 -0.52 -10.57
N VAL A 30 -4.82 0.59 -10.01
CA VAL A 30 -5.26 1.75 -10.78
C VAL A 30 -4.29 2.89 -10.53
N PRO A 31 -3.59 3.38 -11.54
CA PRO A 31 -2.67 4.51 -11.34
C PRO A 31 -3.46 5.79 -11.11
N PRO A 32 -3.01 6.65 -10.21
CA PRO A 32 -3.68 7.92 -9.99
C PRO A 32 -3.40 8.90 -11.13
N ASP A 33 -4.36 9.79 -11.38
CA ASP A 33 -4.18 10.83 -12.37
C ASP A 33 -3.32 11.96 -11.80
N PHE A 34 -2.57 12.60 -12.67
CA PHE A 34 -1.81 13.78 -12.25
C PHE A 34 -2.78 14.97 -12.19
N PRO A 35 -2.97 15.59 -11.02
CA PRO A 35 -3.99 16.62 -10.89
C PRO A 35 -3.69 17.86 -11.71
N ALA A 36 -4.71 18.41 -12.35
CA ALA A 36 -4.57 19.66 -13.08
C ALA A 36 -4.12 20.79 -12.16
N GLU A 37 -4.56 20.74 -10.91
CA GLU A 37 -4.20 21.74 -9.92
C GLU A 37 -2.70 21.80 -9.69
N ALA A 38 -2.04 20.63 -9.70
CA ALA A 38 -0.59 20.59 -9.55
C ALA A 38 0.10 21.26 -10.73
N SER A 39 -0.37 21.01 -11.95
CA SER A 39 0.20 21.64 -13.13
C SER A 39 0.04 23.15 -13.10
N LYS A 40 -1.12 23.62 -12.66
CA LYS A 40 -1.37 25.07 -12.55
C LYS A 40 -0.43 25.74 -11.56
N LYS A 41 0.00 25.02 -10.54
CA LYS A 41 0.91 25.57 -9.54
C LYS A 41 2.37 25.36 -9.89
N GLY A 42 2.65 24.81 -11.06
CA GLY A 42 4.01 24.55 -11.49
C GLY A 42 4.66 23.37 -10.80
N ILE A 43 3.87 22.49 -10.23
CA ILE A 43 4.37 21.30 -9.55
C ILE A 43 4.46 20.16 -10.56
N SER A 44 5.65 19.61 -10.73
CA SER A 44 5.87 18.54 -11.69
C SER A 44 6.14 17.18 -11.05
N THR A 45 6.42 17.15 -9.76
CA THR A 45 6.67 15.89 -9.06
C THR A 45 6.03 15.90 -7.69
N GLY A 46 5.78 14.72 -7.16
CA GLY A 46 5.27 14.60 -5.81
C GLY A 46 5.42 13.18 -5.31
N VAL A 47 5.38 13.04 -4.00
CA VAL A 47 5.46 11.73 -3.35
C VAL A 47 4.35 11.66 -2.29
N VAL A 48 3.62 10.56 -2.27
CA VAL A 48 2.57 10.36 -1.29
C VAL A 48 2.70 8.96 -0.71
N LYS A 49 2.71 8.87 0.61
CA LYS A 49 2.64 7.60 1.32
C LYS A 49 1.24 7.43 1.86
N ALA A 50 0.64 6.30 1.60
CA ALA A 50 -0.72 6.04 2.02
C ALA A 50 -0.85 4.65 2.62
N LYS A 51 -1.79 4.51 3.54
CA LYS A 51 -2.12 3.23 4.14
C LYS A 51 -3.51 2.83 3.68
N LEU A 52 -3.60 1.64 3.12
CA LEU A 52 -4.85 1.09 2.63
C LEU A 52 -5.43 0.15 3.67
N ILE A 53 -6.73 0.23 3.88
CA ILE A 53 -7.43 -0.75 4.69
C ILE A 53 -8.13 -1.68 3.73
N ILE A 54 -7.72 -2.95 3.76
CA ILE A 54 -8.20 -3.96 2.83
C ILE A 54 -9.13 -4.92 3.55
N GLU A 55 -10.36 -5.01 3.07
CA GLU A 55 -11.36 -5.88 3.68
C GLU A 55 -11.15 -7.34 3.26
N ALA A 56 -11.85 -8.23 3.94
CA ALA A 56 -11.69 -9.66 3.69
C ALA A 56 -12.01 -10.06 2.23
N ASP A 57 -12.84 -9.29 1.55
CA ASP A 57 -13.18 -9.57 0.15
C ASP A 57 -12.16 -8.99 -0.84
N GLY A 58 -11.12 -8.35 -0.34
CA GLY A 58 -10.08 -7.79 -1.18
C GLY A 58 -10.30 -6.35 -1.60
N LYS A 59 -11.40 -5.76 -1.23
CA LYS A 59 -11.67 -4.36 -1.57
C LYS A 59 -11.01 -3.41 -0.59
N VAL A 60 -10.60 -2.26 -1.09
CA VAL A 60 -10.06 -1.20 -0.24
C VAL A 60 -11.23 -0.42 0.34
N SER A 61 -11.35 -0.41 1.65
CA SER A 61 -12.47 0.27 2.32
C SER A 61 -12.11 1.68 2.78
N ASP A 62 -10.83 1.96 2.94
CA ASP A 62 -10.40 3.28 3.35
C ASP A 62 -8.94 3.50 2.98
N VAL A 63 -8.57 4.77 2.83
CA VAL A 63 -7.21 5.17 2.50
C VAL A 63 -6.81 6.30 3.43
N GLU A 64 -5.71 6.11 4.14
CA GLU A 64 -5.18 7.13 5.03
C GLU A 64 -3.89 7.67 4.45
N ILE A 65 -3.81 8.98 4.29
CA ILE A 65 -2.60 9.63 3.80
C ILE A 65 -1.65 9.81 4.98
N LEU A 66 -0.50 9.15 4.92
CA LEU A 66 0.49 9.22 5.98
C LEU A 66 1.46 10.38 5.77
N GLU A 67 1.91 10.57 4.54
CA GLU A 67 2.80 11.66 4.19
C GLU A 67 2.49 12.10 2.77
N ALA A 68 2.63 13.39 2.51
CA ALA A 68 2.44 13.94 1.18
C ALA A 68 3.39 15.10 0.97
N GLU A 69 4.05 15.12 -0.18
CA GLU A 69 5.00 16.17 -0.54
C GLU A 69 4.78 16.53 -2.00
N PRO A 70 4.24 17.69 -2.34
CA PRO A 70 3.71 18.73 -1.45
C PRO A 70 2.38 18.32 -0.81
N LYS A 71 2.06 18.93 0.30
CA LYS A 71 0.85 18.57 1.05
C LYS A 71 -0.40 19.04 0.33
N ARG A 72 -1.45 18.22 0.40
CA ARG A 72 -2.79 18.55 -0.08
C ARG A 72 -2.93 18.80 -1.57
N VAL A 73 -1.94 18.42 -2.34
CA VAL A 73 -2.03 18.56 -3.80
C VAL A 73 -2.48 17.26 -4.44
N PHE A 74 -1.90 16.16 -4.03
CA PHE A 74 -2.17 14.86 -4.64
C PHE A 74 -3.13 13.98 -3.86
N ASP A 75 -3.56 14.41 -2.67
CA ASP A 75 -4.34 13.57 -1.76
C ASP A 75 -5.60 13.00 -2.40
N ARG A 76 -6.37 13.84 -3.08
CA ARG A 76 -7.61 13.39 -3.69
C ARG A 76 -7.36 12.39 -4.81
N ALA A 77 -6.37 12.65 -5.65
CA ALA A 77 -6.05 11.74 -6.74
C ALA A 77 -5.61 10.38 -6.20
N VAL A 78 -4.82 10.40 -5.13
CA VAL A 78 -4.36 9.16 -4.49
C VAL A 78 -5.54 8.39 -3.91
N LYS A 79 -6.38 9.05 -3.13
CA LYS A 79 -7.52 8.38 -2.53
C LYS A 79 -8.46 7.78 -3.57
N THR A 80 -8.77 8.53 -4.61
CA THR A 80 -9.66 8.08 -5.65
C THR A 80 -9.09 6.83 -6.33
N ALA A 81 -7.81 6.86 -6.69
CA ALA A 81 -7.19 5.72 -7.36
C ALA A 81 -7.09 4.51 -6.46
N LEU A 82 -6.61 4.69 -5.23
CA LEU A 82 -6.40 3.58 -4.32
C LEU A 82 -7.70 2.91 -3.88
N MET A 83 -8.78 3.66 -3.81
CA MET A 83 -10.08 3.06 -3.47
C MET A 83 -10.57 2.10 -4.54
N GLU A 84 -10.04 2.19 -5.74
CA GLU A 84 -10.40 1.28 -6.82
C GLU A 84 -9.47 0.09 -6.96
N TRP A 85 -8.39 0.06 -6.18
CA TRP A 85 -7.50 -1.10 -6.18
C TRP A 85 -8.21 -2.29 -5.59
N LYS A 86 -7.82 -3.48 -6.03
CA LYS A 86 -8.37 -4.73 -5.49
C LYS A 86 -7.24 -5.70 -5.18
N PHE A 87 -7.44 -6.44 -4.11
CA PHE A 87 -6.48 -7.42 -3.64
C PHE A 87 -7.13 -8.79 -3.59
N GLU A 88 -6.33 -9.83 -3.44
CA GLU A 88 -6.89 -11.17 -3.27
C GLU A 88 -7.67 -11.24 -1.96
N PRO A 89 -8.85 -11.90 -1.97
CA PRO A 89 -9.61 -12.07 -0.72
C PRO A 89 -8.79 -12.84 0.31
N GLY A 90 -9.04 -12.53 1.55
CA GLY A 90 -8.35 -13.15 2.66
C GLY A 90 -8.77 -12.51 3.94
N GLU A 91 -7.85 -12.33 4.86
CA GLU A 91 -8.14 -11.66 6.12
C GLU A 91 -8.05 -10.16 5.92
N LYS A 92 -8.90 -9.43 6.65
CA LYS A 92 -8.81 -7.97 6.67
C LYS A 92 -7.40 -7.56 7.11
N THR A 93 -6.78 -6.67 6.38
CA THR A 93 -5.42 -6.26 6.66
C THR A 93 -5.19 -4.83 6.20
N THR A 94 -3.99 -4.33 6.43
CA THR A 94 -3.57 -3.02 5.95
C THR A 94 -2.32 -3.16 5.12
N HIS A 95 -2.11 -2.20 4.24
CA HIS A 95 -0.95 -2.21 3.37
C HIS A 95 -0.52 -0.77 3.10
N GLU A 96 0.77 -0.49 3.19
CA GLU A 96 1.28 0.84 2.89
C GLU A 96 1.87 0.88 1.50
N VAL A 97 1.58 1.95 0.78
CA VAL A 97 2.12 2.17 -0.55
C VAL A 97 2.73 3.55 -0.63
N LYS A 98 3.75 3.66 -1.48
CA LYS A 98 4.38 4.93 -1.77
C LYS A 98 4.15 5.20 -3.25
N LEU A 99 3.52 6.32 -3.55
CA LEU A 99 3.24 6.71 -4.92
C LEU A 99 4.09 7.92 -5.29
N VAL A 100 4.74 7.83 -6.43
CA VAL A 100 5.55 8.93 -6.95
C VAL A 100 4.83 9.49 -8.17
N PHE A 101 4.55 10.78 -8.13
CA PHE A 101 3.90 11.48 -9.24
C PHE A 101 4.95 12.20 -10.06
N LYS A 102 4.78 12.14 -11.36
CA LYS A 102 5.71 12.77 -12.26
C LYS A 102 4.98 13.23 -13.51
N ASN A 103 5.12 14.49 -13.84
CA ASN A 103 4.54 15.03 -15.07
C ASN A 103 5.62 14.98 -16.14
N GLU A 104 5.39 14.14 -17.15
CA GLU A 104 6.41 13.88 -18.17
C GLU A 104 6.11 14.53 -19.50
N ASP A 105 5.47 15.65 -19.53
CA ASP A 105 5.17 16.35 -20.78
C ASP A 105 6.41 16.78 -21.54
#